data_10f6cc03b1ec9f3dea6a516fa5667dc7
#
_entry.id   10f6cc03b1ec9f3dea6a516fa5667dc7
#
_cell.length_a   1.000
_cell.length_b   1.000
_cell.length_c   1.000
_cell.angle_alpha   90.00
_cell.angle_beta   90.00
_cell.angle_gamma   90.00
#
_symmetry.space_group_name_H-M   'P 1'
#
loop_
_entity.id
_entity.type
_entity.pdbx_description
1 polymer ?
#
loop_
_entity_poly.entity_id
_entity_poly.type
_entity_poly.pdbx_seq_one_letter_code
_entity_poly.pdbx_strand_id
1 'polypeptide(L)'
;MKIFDLEQEIMKAWHVVDDIQLLNENVIETDMSTDNIANALLGLEKLYNMRFEKVFNIFEDLCKEYHAMKRKNNENKGNKFCDW
;
A
#
# COMPACT_ATOMS: atom_id res chain seq x y z
N MET A 1 16.82 -8.55 -5.21
CA MET A 1 15.43 -8.82 -4.92
C MET A 1 14.81 -7.69 -4.16
N LYS A 2 13.56 -7.41 -4.42
CA LYS A 2 12.93 -6.23 -3.83
C LYS A 2 12.05 -6.50 -2.62
N ILE A 3 12.26 -7.60 -1.97
CA ILE A 3 11.44 -7.94 -0.81
C ILE A 3 11.60 -6.92 0.29
N PHE A 4 12.81 -6.45 0.52
CA PHE A 4 13.03 -5.45 1.54
C PHE A 4 12.32 -4.15 1.20
N ASP A 5 12.36 -3.75 -0.08
CA ASP A 5 11.67 -2.54 -0.51
C ASP A 5 10.16 -2.70 -0.34
N LEU A 6 9.63 -3.86 -0.66
CA LEU A 6 8.21 -4.12 -0.48
C LEU A 6 7.83 -4.03 0.98
N GLU A 7 8.64 -4.61 1.85
CA GLU A 7 8.37 -4.57 3.27
C GLU A 7 8.33 -3.14 3.78
N GLN A 8 9.29 -2.33 3.36
CA GLN A 8 9.33 -0.94 3.79
C GLN A 8 8.12 -0.16 3.32
N GLU A 9 7.68 -0.39 2.09
CA GLU A 9 6.52 0.33 1.58
C GLU A 9 5.23 -0.13 2.23
N ILE A 10 5.13 -1.40 2.57
CA ILE A 10 3.97 -1.88 3.30
C ILE A 10 3.91 -1.24 4.68
N MET A 11 5.05 -1.13 5.35
CA MET A 11 5.08 -0.52 6.66
C MET A 11 4.70 0.95 6.59
N LYS A 12 5.16 1.65 5.55
CA LYS A 12 4.77 3.04 5.37
C LYS A 12 3.28 3.18 5.13
N ALA A 13 2.70 2.29 4.33
CA ALA A 13 1.27 2.34 4.06
C ALA A 13 0.46 2.04 5.32
N TRP A 14 1.04 1.25 6.23
CA TRP A 14 0.34 0.91 7.46
C TRP A 14 0.13 2.12 8.36
N HIS A 15 0.91 3.16 8.15
CA HIS A 15 0.75 4.41 8.92
C HIS A 15 -0.60 5.06 8.70
N VAL A 16 -1.39 4.59 7.74
CA VAL A 16 -2.74 5.13 7.55
C VAL A 16 -3.55 5.01 8.83
N VAL A 17 -3.31 3.97 9.62
CA VAL A 17 -4.03 3.78 10.87
C VAL A 17 -3.72 4.93 11.84
N ASP A 18 -2.45 5.28 11.93
CA ASP A 18 -2.03 6.39 12.80
C ASP A 18 -2.60 7.71 12.32
N ASP A 19 -2.63 7.91 11.00
CA ASP A 19 -3.15 9.15 10.44
C ASP A 19 -4.64 9.29 10.68
N ILE A 20 -5.37 8.20 10.56
CA ILE A 20 -6.80 8.20 10.85
C ILE A 20 -7.04 8.50 12.32
N GLN A 21 -6.22 7.94 13.18
CA GLN A 21 -6.35 8.16 14.60
C GLN A 21 -6.08 9.62 14.94
N LEU A 22 -5.06 10.20 14.34
CA LEU A 22 -4.75 11.60 14.55
C LEU A 22 -5.90 12.49 14.09
N LEU A 23 -6.45 12.19 12.93
CA LEU A 23 -7.58 12.96 12.42
C LEU A 23 -8.77 12.87 13.37
N ASN A 24 -9.05 11.67 13.86
CA ASN A 24 -10.16 11.45 14.76
C ASN A 24 -10.00 12.25 16.04
N GLU A 25 -8.79 12.28 16.59
CA GLU A 25 -8.51 13.08 17.78
C GLU A 25 -8.73 14.55 17.53
N ASN A 26 -8.30 15.01 16.37
CA ASN A 26 -8.44 16.42 16.03
C ASN A 26 -9.89 16.81 15.82
N VAL A 27 -10.67 15.93 15.22
CA VAL A 27 -12.10 16.15 15.04
C VAL A 27 -12.78 16.33 16.40
N ILE A 28 -12.42 15.49 17.34
CA ILE A 28 -13.04 15.54 18.67
C ILE A 28 -12.59 16.75 19.46
N GLU A 29 -11.29 17.04 19.42
CA GLU A 29 -10.73 18.09 20.26
C GLU A 29 -10.95 19.49 19.76
N THR A 30 -10.98 19.67 18.45
CA THR A 30 -11.07 21.00 17.89
C THR A 30 -12.39 21.29 17.24
N ASP A 31 -13.34 20.36 17.29
CA ASP A 31 -14.67 20.55 16.73
C ASP A 31 -14.59 20.97 15.27
N MET A 32 -13.89 20.20 14.48
CA MET A 32 -13.71 20.50 13.06
C MET A 32 -15.02 20.53 12.32
N SER A 33 -15.14 21.42 11.36
CA SER A 33 -16.32 21.49 10.53
C SER A 33 -16.41 20.28 9.61
N THR A 34 -17.61 19.99 9.14
CA THR A 34 -17.85 18.89 8.23
C THR A 34 -17.01 19.05 6.96
N ASP A 35 -16.90 20.28 6.46
CA ASP A 35 -16.13 20.52 5.25
C ASP A 35 -14.64 20.24 5.46
N ASN A 36 -14.12 20.62 6.61
CA ASN A 36 -12.71 20.36 6.91
C ASN A 36 -12.45 18.87 7.08
N ILE A 37 -13.38 18.15 7.69
CA ILE A 37 -13.25 16.70 7.83
C ILE A 37 -13.25 16.05 6.45
N ALA A 38 -14.17 16.46 5.59
CA ALA A 38 -14.27 15.88 4.24
C ALA A 38 -13.00 16.15 3.45
N ASN A 39 -12.44 17.37 3.57
CA ASN A 39 -11.22 17.71 2.86
C ASN A 39 -10.03 16.90 3.37
N ALA A 40 -9.95 16.69 4.68
CA ALA A 40 -8.88 15.87 5.24
C ALA A 40 -8.97 14.43 4.78
N LEU A 41 -10.18 13.88 4.77
CA LEU A 41 -10.37 12.49 4.32
C LEU A 41 -10.03 12.35 2.85
N LEU A 42 -10.39 13.33 2.02
CA LEU A 42 -10.07 13.28 0.61
C LEU A 42 -8.57 13.32 0.39
N GLY A 43 -7.87 14.13 1.18
CA GLY A 43 -6.41 14.19 1.11
C GLY A 43 -5.77 12.86 1.50
N LEU A 44 -6.27 12.24 2.56
CA LEU A 44 -5.79 10.93 2.98
C LEU A 44 -6.04 9.89 1.90
N GLU A 45 -7.22 9.92 1.30
CA GLU A 45 -7.55 8.97 0.26
C GLU A 45 -6.56 9.06 -0.89
N LYS A 46 -6.28 10.27 -1.36
CA LYS A 46 -5.35 10.45 -2.47
C LYS A 46 -3.95 10.04 -2.10
N LEU A 47 -3.50 10.42 -0.92
CA LEU A 47 -2.15 10.08 -0.47
C LEU A 47 -1.96 8.57 -0.39
N TYR A 48 -2.92 7.88 0.22
CA TYR A 48 -2.74 6.45 0.43
C TYR A 48 -3.00 5.64 -0.82
N ASN A 49 -3.78 6.17 -1.77
CA ASN A 49 -3.84 5.54 -3.08
C ASN A 49 -2.47 5.52 -3.73
N MET A 50 -1.72 6.61 -3.62
CA MET A 50 -0.37 6.66 -4.17
C MET A 50 0.55 5.68 -3.44
N ARG A 51 0.43 5.57 -2.12
CA ARG A 51 1.24 4.62 -1.37
C ARG A 51 0.94 3.18 -1.75
N PHE A 52 -0.33 2.86 -1.89
CA PHE A 52 -0.71 1.49 -2.24
C PHE A 52 -0.36 1.16 -3.67
N GLU A 53 -0.43 2.13 -4.58
CA GLU A 53 0.06 1.92 -5.93
C GLU A 53 1.53 1.57 -5.93
N LYS A 54 2.31 2.25 -5.11
CA LYS A 54 3.74 1.99 -5.03
C LYS A 54 4.00 0.58 -4.50
N VAL A 55 3.26 0.18 -3.46
CA VAL A 55 3.36 -1.17 -2.92
C VAL A 55 3.04 -2.19 -4.01
N PHE A 56 1.96 -1.96 -4.74
CA PHE A 56 1.52 -2.90 -5.75
C PHE A 56 2.53 -3.01 -6.90
N ASN A 57 3.13 -1.88 -7.29
CA ASN A 57 4.11 -1.90 -8.37
C ASN A 57 5.35 -2.70 -7.96
N ILE A 58 5.79 -2.55 -6.73
CA ILE A 58 6.92 -3.33 -6.23
C ILE A 58 6.56 -4.80 -6.18
N PHE A 59 5.35 -5.10 -5.75
CA PHE A 59 4.87 -6.46 -5.69
C PHE A 59 4.84 -7.08 -7.09
N GLU A 60 4.37 -6.33 -8.08
CA GLU A 60 4.35 -6.82 -9.45
C GLU A 60 5.75 -7.12 -9.97
N ASP A 61 6.70 -6.27 -9.65
CA ASP A 61 8.09 -6.51 -10.04
C ASP A 61 8.62 -7.79 -9.41
N LEU A 62 8.31 -8.00 -8.14
CA LEU A 62 8.69 -9.24 -7.49
C LEU A 62 8.07 -10.45 -8.14
N CYS A 63 6.80 -10.34 -8.53
CA CYS A 63 6.13 -11.42 -9.21
C CYS A 63 6.79 -11.76 -10.53
N LYS A 64 7.20 -10.74 -11.28
CA LYS A 64 7.91 -10.97 -12.53
C LYS A 64 9.24 -11.67 -12.31
N GLU A 65 9.96 -11.25 -11.29
CA GLU A 65 11.22 -11.90 -10.96
C GLU A 65 11.01 -13.35 -10.55
N TYR A 66 9.98 -13.57 -9.76
CA TYR A 66 9.66 -14.91 -9.30
C TYR A 66 9.30 -15.82 -10.47
N HIS A 67 8.48 -15.35 -11.39
CA HIS A 67 8.11 -16.15 -12.57
C HIS A 67 9.32 -16.41 -13.46
N ALA A 68 10.21 -15.44 -13.60
CA ALA A 68 11.40 -15.65 -14.38
C ALA A 68 12.28 -16.73 -13.77
N MET A 69 12.41 -16.74 -12.46
CA MET A 69 13.17 -17.76 -11.78
C MET A 69 12.54 -19.13 -11.93
N LYS A 70 11.23 -19.19 -11.80
CA LYS A 70 10.51 -20.47 -11.96
C LYS A 70 10.69 -21.01 -13.37
N ARG A 71 10.58 -20.16 -14.37
CA ARG A 71 10.76 -20.59 -15.73
C ARG A 71 12.17 -21.10 -15.96
N LYS A 72 13.15 -20.40 -15.38
CA LYS A 72 14.50 -20.82 -15.55
C LYS A 72 14.75 -22.17 -14.93
N ASN A 73 14.12 -22.47 -13.82
CA ASN A 73 14.25 -23.75 -13.19
C ASN A 73 13.29 -24.76 -13.74
N ASN A 74 12.48 -24.36 -14.70
CA ASN A 74 11.59 -25.31 -15.34
C ASN A 74 10.57 -25.87 -14.42
N GLU A 75 10.07 -25.10 -13.49
CA GLU A 75 9.17 -25.63 -12.60
C GLU A 75 7.88 -25.11 -12.68
N ASN A 76 7.38 -24.47 -13.19
CA ASN A 76 6.26 -23.78 -13.37
C ASN A 76 4.98 -24.30 -12.96
N LYS A 77 4.76 -25.16 -12.39
CA LYS A 77 3.59 -25.75 -12.13
C LYS A 77 2.50 -25.01 -11.56
N GLY A 78 1.89 -24.26 -12.05
CA GLY A 78 0.68 -23.77 -11.56
C GLY A 78 0.64 -22.88 -10.41
N ASN A 79 1.67 -22.28 -10.10
CA ASN A 79 1.62 -21.36 -9.02
C ASN A 79 1.01 -20.08 -9.54
N LYS A 80 -0.16 -19.69 -9.06
CA LYS A 80 -0.81 -18.52 -9.51
C LYS A 80 -0.68 -17.37 -8.59
N PHE A 81 0.24 -17.39 -7.72
CA PHE A 81 0.45 -16.38 -6.76
C PHE A 81 0.52 -15.01 -7.37
N CYS A 82 1.12 -14.85 -8.52
CA CYS A 82 1.29 -13.56 -9.15
C CYS A 82 0.39 -13.35 -10.34
N ASP A 83 -0.56 -14.22 -10.54
CA ASP A 83 -1.38 -14.10 -11.70
C ASP A 83 -2.72 -13.54 -11.36
N TRP A 84 -3.01 -12.34 -11.61
CA TRP A 84 -4.34 -11.83 -11.53
C TRP A 84 -4.61 -10.71 -12.53
#